data_4090159c66f9c748bd073af97007e439
#
_entry.id   4090159c66f9c748bd073af97007e439
#
_cell.length_a   1.000
_cell.length_b   1.000
_cell.length_c   1.000
_cell.angle_alpha   90.00
_cell.angle_beta   90.00
_cell.angle_gamma   90.00
#
_symmetry.space_group_name_H-M   'P 1'
#
loop_
_entity.id
_entity.type
_entity.pdbx_description
1 polymer ?
#
loop_
_entity_poly.entity_id
_entity_poly.type
_entity_poly.pdbx_seq_one_letter_code
_entity_poly.pdbx_strand_id
1 'polypeptide(L)'
;MRRLVYILSVIILLCAGCSRQQKAPVKIPLTSAHRGASTIAPENTMASVDSCIKYGVGNMECDVCISKDSVFYVLHDSTLDRTTNGTGDISDWMSADIDTLDAGSWFAPEFAGQRVLRFADLLQRAKEGGLRIAIDYRNGGLQEMLSLIKSKDMLENCNFTFSKEEDIKRFRELAPEVKTLQAYIRSESDIERVVREVNPDIAVVWIDSLNPQFVEKCRKHGLQVLALVLGTDDKTADNQKAVDLGVDIIATDRPVQFIMKYGKATP
;
A
#
# COMPACT_ATOMS: atom_id res chain seq x y z
N MET A 1 43.82 79.01 -17.77
CA MET A 1 43.95 77.61 -17.35
C MET A 1 42.58 77.09 -16.94
N ARG A 2 41.87 76.34 -17.81
CA ARG A 2 40.57 75.80 -17.54
C ARG A 2 40.72 74.29 -17.10
N ARG A 3 40.34 74.00 -15.87
CA ARG A 3 40.32 72.65 -15.34
C ARG A 3 39.02 71.94 -15.75
N LEU A 4 39.12 70.88 -16.55
CA LEU A 4 38.02 69.99 -16.98
C LEU A 4 37.78 68.99 -15.88
N VAL A 5 36.61 69.03 -15.27
CA VAL A 5 36.13 68.01 -14.28
C VAL A 5 35.39 66.94 -15.03
N TYR A 6 35.91 65.70 -15.09
CA TYR A 6 35.22 64.53 -15.60
C TYR A 6 34.37 63.94 -14.49
N ILE A 7 33.05 63.97 -14.67
CA ILE A 7 32.10 63.26 -13.82
C ILE A 7 31.96 61.85 -14.38
N LEU A 8 32.46 60.87 -13.62
CA LEU A 8 32.34 59.46 -13.95
C LEU A 8 31.00 58.97 -13.39
N SER A 9 30.00 58.80 -14.27
CA SER A 9 28.72 58.20 -13.90
C SER A 9 28.84 56.67 -13.85
N VAL A 10 28.84 56.12 -12.64
CA VAL A 10 28.80 54.66 -12.40
C VAL A 10 27.36 54.22 -12.54
N ILE A 11 27.01 53.52 -13.64
CA ILE A 11 25.74 52.83 -13.82
C ILE A 11 25.81 51.49 -13.09
N ILE A 12 25.19 51.40 -11.93
CA ILE A 12 25.00 50.12 -11.22
C ILE A 12 23.83 49.38 -11.92
N LEU A 13 24.16 48.41 -12.74
CA LEU A 13 23.18 47.43 -13.27
C LEU A 13 22.74 46.53 -12.11
N LEU A 14 21.57 46.79 -11.56
CA LEU A 14 20.88 45.86 -10.68
C LEU A 14 20.36 44.67 -11.54
N CYS A 15 21.17 43.64 -11.66
CA CYS A 15 20.67 42.35 -12.14
C CYS A 15 19.74 41.79 -11.07
N ALA A 16 18.42 42.00 -11.25
CA ALA A 16 17.38 41.26 -10.55
C ALA A 16 17.50 39.81 -10.97
N GLY A 17 18.33 39.04 -10.27
CA GLY A 17 18.40 37.59 -10.42
C GLY A 17 17.06 37.00 -9.99
N CYS A 18 16.21 36.67 -10.95
CA CYS A 18 15.12 35.71 -10.72
C CYS A 18 15.79 34.41 -10.28
N SER A 19 15.97 34.23 -8.98
CA SER A 19 16.26 32.93 -8.42
C SER A 19 15.02 32.07 -8.68
N ARG A 20 15.06 31.27 -9.76
CA ARG A 20 14.17 30.11 -9.87
C ARG A 20 14.41 29.28 -8.60
N GLN A 21 13.50 29.38 -7.64
CA GLN A 21 13.46 28.42 -6.55
C GLN A 21 13.34 27.04 -7.23
N GLN A 22 14.43 26.31 -7.27
CA GLN A 22 14.37 24.89 -7.62
C GLN A 22 13.45 24.25 -6.59
N LYS A 23 12.23 23.89 -7.03
CA LYS A 23 11.35 23.04 -6.21
C LYS A 23 12.19 21.83 -5.81
N ALA A 24 12.22 21.54 -4.50
CA ALA A 24 12.83 20.31 -4.01
C ALA A 24 12.28 19.13 -4.83
N PRO A 25 13.11 18.12 -5.13
CA PRO A 25 12.65 16.96 -5.88
C PRO A 25 11.41 16.36 -5.18
N VAL A 26 10.36 16.16 -5.95
CA VAL A 26 9.11 15.59 -5.43
C VAL A 26 9.40 14.14 -5.03
N LYS A 27 9.19 13.82 -3.74
CA LYS A 27 9.31 12.44 -3.26
C LYS A 27 8.18 11.61 -3.87
N ILE A 28 8.53 10.59 -4.64
CA ILE A 28 7.54 9.64 -5.16
C ILE A 28 7.17 8.66 -4.04
N PRO A 29 5.88 8.55 -3.67
CA PRO A 29 5.45 7.62 -2.63
C PRO A 29 5.64 6.17 -3.05
N LEU A 30 5.81 5.28 -2.07
CA LEU A 30 5.82 3.84 -2.30
C LEU A 30 4.44 3.43 -2.84
N THR A 31 4.42 2.76 -3.99
CA THR A 31 3.17 2.24 -4.56
C THR A 31 2.79 0.94 -3.87
N SER A 32 1.58 0.89 -3.31
CA SER A 32 0.94 -0.29 -2.77
C SER A 32 -0.20 -0.71 -3.70
N ALA A 33 -0.09 -1.87 -4.30
CA ALA A 33 -1.11 -2.41 -5.20
C ALA A 33 -2.24 -3.04 -4.39
N HIS A 34 -3.44 -2.46 -4.42
CA HIS A 34 -4.62 -2.98 -3.74
C HIS A 34 -5.07 -4.30 -4.38
N ARG A 35 -4.97 -5.39 -3.62
CA ARG A 35 -5.19 -6.77 -4.09
C ARG A 35 -4.30 -7.17 -5.27
N GLY A 36 -3.12 -6.55 -5.36
CA GLY A 36 -2.20 -6.71 -6.47
C GLY A 36 -2.47 -5.82 -7.68
N ALA A 37 -1.98 -6.22 -8.86
CA ALA A 37 -2.19 -5.45 -10.09
C ALA A 37 -3.60 -5.70 -10.67
N SER A 38 -4.63 -5.46 -9.89
CA SER A 38 -6.03 -5.88 -10.08
C SER A 38 -6.73 -5.28 -11.32
N THR A 39 -6.14 -4.28 -11.98
CA THR A 39 -6.67 -3.77 -13.28
C THR A 39 -6.09 -4.46 -14.51
N ILE A 40 -5.07 -5.31 -14.36
CA ILE A 40 -4.43 -6.01 -15.49
C ILE A 40 -4.32 -7.52 -15.28
N ALA A 41 -4.63 -8.01 -14.09
CA ALA A 41 -4.69 -9.44 -13.73
C ALA A 41 -5.75 -9.64 -12.65
N PRO A 42 -6.34 -10.85 -12.51
CA PRO A 42 -7.35 -11.09 -11.47
C PRO A 42 -6.79 -10.84 -10.07
N GLU A 43 -7.56 -10.08 -9.26
CA GLU A 43 -7.17 -9.72 -7.90
C GLU A 43 -6.76 -10.95 -7.06
N ASN A 44 -5.80 -10.76 -6.16
CA ASN A 44 -5.41 -11.79 -5.20
C ASN A 44 -4.98 -13.15 -5.83
N THR A 45 -4.44 -13.14 -7.06
CA THR A 45 -3.91 -14.34 -7.73
C THR A 45 -2.40 -14.24 -7.96
N MET A 46 -1.76 -15.36 -8.29
CA MET A 46 -0.33 -15.37 -8.63
C MET A 46 -0.02 -14.50 -9.86
N ALA A 47 -0.92 -14.45 -10.85
CA ALA A 47 -0.78 -13.57 -12.02
C ALA A 47 -0.72 -12.07 -11.63
N SER A 48 -1.49 -11.68 -10.62
CA SER A 48 -1.47 -10.34 -10.04
C SER A 48 -0.17 -10.03 -9.29
N VAL A 49 0.35 -11.00 -8.53
CA VAL A 49 1.66 -10.92 -7.84
C VAL A 49 2.79 -10.75 -8.86
N ASP A 50 2.83 -11.63 -9.88
CA ASP A 50 3.85 -11.58 -10.94
C ASP A 50 3.81 -10.25 -11.70
N SER A 51 2.63 -9.71 -11.92
CA SER A 51 2.47 -8.39 -12.51
C SER A 51 3.05 -7.29 -11.63
N CYS A 52 2.82 -7.32 -10.32
CA CYS A 52 3.44 -6.39 -9.38
C CYS A 52 4.98 -6.44 -9.47
N ILE A 53 5.55 -7.62 -9.43
CA ILE A 53 7.01 -7.82 -9.53
C ILE A 53 7.54 -7.32 -10.87
N LYS A 54 6.90 -7.70 -11.98
CA LYS A 54 7.28 -7.30 -13.35
C LYS A 54 7.35 -5.79 -13.52
N TYR A 55 6.38 -5.05 -13.00
CA TYR A 55 6.33 -3.61 -13.12
C TYR A 55 7.06 -2.87 -11.99
N GLY A 56 7.59 -3.60 -11.00
CA GLY A 56 8.37 -3.05 -9.89
C GLY A 56 7.51 -2.27 -8.90
N VAL A 57 6.31 -2.77 -8.64
CA VAL A 57 5.47 -2.32 -7.52
C VAL A 57 6.23 -2.61 -6.23
N GLY A 58 6.30 -1.64 -5.33
CA GLY A 58 7.10 -1.78 -4.11
C GLY A 58 6.39 -2.53 -2.99
N ASN A 59 5.06 -2.52 -2.99
CA ASN A 59 4.22 -3.18 -1.98
C ASN A 59 2.93 -3.70 -2.62
N MET A 60 2.45 -4.86 -2.19
CA MET A 60 1.15 -5.41 -2.57
C MET A 60 0.30 -5.56 -1.31
N GLU A 61 -0.89 -5.02 -1.34
CA GLU A 61 -1.89 -5.32 -0.32
C GLU A 61 -2.63 -6.60 -0.69
N CYS A 62 -2.97 -7.39 0.33
CA CYS A 62 -3.74 -8.63 0.21
C CYS A 62 -4.58 -8.91 1.44
N ASP A 63 -5.71 -9.55 1.23
CA ASP A 63 -6.64 -9.99 2.26
C ASP A 63 -6.37 -11.45 2.61
N VAL A 64 -6.18 -11.75 3.90
CA VAL A 64 -5.86 -13.12 4.34
C VAL A 64 -7.05 -13.71 5.09
N CYS A 65 -7.54 -14.84 4.61
CA CYS A 65 -8.59 -15.64 5.22
C CYS A 65 -8.14 -17.10 5.41
N ILE A 66 -8.94 -17.89 6.11
CA ILE A 66 -8.58 -19.24 6.54
C ILE A 66 -9.62 -20.27 6.12
N SER A 67 -9.18 -21.43 5.63
CA SER A 67 -10.02 -22.58 5.31
C SER A 67 -10.44 -23.37 6.57
N LYS A 68 -11.34 -24.30 6.40
CA LYS A 68 -11.84 -25.20 7.46
C LYS A 68 -10.71 -25.99 8.16
N ASP A 69 -9.71 -26.40 7.41
CA ASP A 69 -8.55 -27.14 7.89
C ASP A 69 -7.32 -26.25 8.17
N SER A 70 -7.56 -24.95 8.42
CA SER A 70 -6.58 -23.98 8.90
C SER A 70 -5.46 -23.66 7.91
N VAL A 71 -5.72 -23.73 6.60
CA VAL A 71 -4.80 -23.24 5.57
C VAL A 71 -5.16 -21.80 5.22
N PHE A 72 -4.16 -20.92 5.15
CA PHE A 72 -4.34 -19.51 4.80
C PHE A 72 -4.36 -19.29 3.29
N TYR A 73 -5.35 -18.52 2.84
CA TYR A 73 -5.57 -18.12 1.44
C TYR A 73 -5.64 -16.61 1.30
N VAL A 74 -5.45 -16.13 0.08
CA VAL A 74 -5.55 -14.72 -0.28
C VAL A 74 -6.87 -14.52 -1.01
N LEU A 75 -7.84 -13.91 -0.33
CA LEU A 75 -9.20 -13.68 -0.82
C LEU A 75 -9.84 -12.54 -0.04
N HIS A 76 -10.44 -11.56 -0.75
CA HIS A 76 -11.05 -10.41 -0.09
C HIS A 76 -12.36 -10.73 0.62
N ASP A 77 -13.27 -11.39 -0.08
CA ASP A 77 -14.59 -11.72 0.45
C ASP A 77 -14.48 -12.94 1.36
N SER A 78 -15.35 -13.07 2.34
CA SER A 78 -15.46 -14.32 3.12
C SER A 78 -15.96 -15.47 2.28
N THR A 79 -16.59 -15.19 1.11
CA THR A 79 -17.16 -16.18 0.21
C THR A 79 -16.39 -16.32 -1.09
N LEU A 80 -16.47 -17.48 -1.71
CA LEU A 80 -15.79 -17.83 -2.96
C LEU A 80 -16.47 -17.28 -4.22
N ASP A 81 -17.71 -16.79 -4.10
CA ASP A 81 -18.66 -16.57 -5.21
C ASP A 81 -18.20 -15.54 -6.25
N ARG A 82 -17.58 -14.45 -5.85
CA ARG A 82 -17.29 -13.32 -6.74
C ARG A 82 -16.08 -13.55 -7.65
N THR A 83 -15.05 -14.17 -7.11
CA THR A 83 -13.73 -14.26 -7.78
C THR A 83 -13.30 -15.70 -8.07
N THR A 84 -14.18 -16.68 -7.84
CA THR A 84 -13.90 -18.08 -8.14
C THR A 84 -15.11 -18.76 -8.78
N ASN A 85 -14.94 -20.01 -9.21
CA ASN A 85 -16.04 -20.89 -9.60
C ASN A 85 -16.63 -21.71 -8.44
N GLY A 86 -16.19 -21.46 -7.18
CA GLY A 86 -16.78 -22.01 -5.96
C GLY A 86 -17.89 -21.11 -5.42
N THR A 87 -18.60 -21.57 -4.38
CA THR A 87 -19.69 -20.84 -3.73
C THR A 87 -19.66 -21.01 -2.22
N GLY A 88 -20.15 -20.02 -1.46
CA GLY A 88 -20.27 -20.05 -0.01
C GLY A 88 -18.99 -19.67 0.72
N ASP A 89 -19.01 -19.74 2.05
CA ASP A 89 -17.91 -19.27 2.90
C ASP A 89 -16.67 -20.17 2.78
N ILE A 90 -15.52 -19.55 2.60
CA ILE A 90 -14.23 -20.27 2.46
C ILE A 90 -13.91 -21.10 3.70
N SER A 91 -14.36 -20.67 4.88
CA SER A 91 -14.13 -21.37 6.15
C SER A 91 -14.92 -22.71 6.26
N ASP A 92 -15.86 -22.95 5.37
CA ASP A 92 -16.58 -24.22 5.29
C ASP A 92 -15.90 -25.25 4.36
N TRP A 93 -14.88 -24.81 3.59
CA TRP A 93 -14.19 -25.63 2.60
C TRP A 93 -12.87 -26.19 3.11
N MET A 94 -12.57 -27.41 2.72
CA MET A 94 -11.23 -28.01 2.91
C MET A 94 -10.24 -27.42 1.90
N SER A 95 -9.00 -27.25 2.30
CA SER A 95 -7.95 -26.70 1.42
C SER A 95 -7.79 -27.50 0.13
N ALA A 96 -7.93 -28.83 0.18
CA ALA A 96 -7.83 -29.69 -0.98
C ALA A 96 -8.88 -29.38 -2.06
N ASP A 97 -10.07 -28.95 -1.66
CA ASP A 97 -11.15 -28.56 -2.57
C ASP A 97 -10.92 -27.13 -3.10
N ILE A 98 -10.51 -26.19 -2.25
CA ILE A 98 -10.19 -24.81 -2.63
C ILE A 98 -9.10 -24.77 -3.69
N ASP A 99 -8.05 -25.61 -3.57
CA ASP A 99 -6.94 -25.68 -4.52
C ASP A 99 -7.36 -26.10 -5.94
N THR A 100 -8.57 -26.68 -6.09
CA THR A 100 -9.10 -27.05 -7.40
C THR A 100 -9.85 -25.94 -8.11
N LEU A 101 -10.23 -24.88 -7.38
CA LEU A 101 -11.07 -23.80 -7.89
C LEU A 101 -10.31 -22.91 -8.90
N ASP A 102 -11.05 -22.42 -9.89
CA ASP A 102 -10.58 -21.41 -10.82
C ASP A 102 -10.87 -20.02 -10.24
N ALA A 103 -9.82 -19.20 -10.12
CA ALA A 103 -9.87 -17.82 -9.62
C ALA A 103 -9.50 -16.79 -10.70
N GLY A 104 -9.46 -17.19 -11.97
CA GLY A 104 -9.02 -16.30 -13.05
C GLY A 104 -10.03 -16.06 -14.16
N SER A 105 -10.84 -17.09 -14.50
CA SER A 105 -11.78 -17.03 -15.63
C SER A 105 -12.84 -15.92 -15.53
N TRP A 106 -13.19 -15.50 -14.32
CA TRP A 106 -14.13 -14.39 -14.08
C TRP A 106 -13.58 -13.04 -14.57
N PHE A 107 -12.25 -12.87 -14.56
CA PHE A 107 -11.59 -11.65 -14.98
C PHE A 107 -11.44 -11.61 -16.51
N ALA A 108 -10.82 -12.62 -17.10
CA ALA A 108 -10.73 -12.79 -18.55
C ALA A 108 -10.30 -14.23 -18.92
N PRO A 109 -10.64 -14.73 -20.14
CA PRO A 109 -10.37 -16.10 -20.56
C PRO A 109 -8.88 -16.50 -20.50
N GLU A 110 -7.97 -15.57 -20.73
CA GLU A 110 -6.52 -15.82 -20.68
C GLU A 110 -6.01 -16.16 -19.28
N PHE A 111 -6.77 -15.86 -18.24
CA PHE A 111 -6.44 -16.20 -16.87
C PHE A 111 -7.13 -17.48 -16.37
N ALA A 112 -7.85 -18.19 -17.25
CA ALA A 112 -8.44 -19.47 -16.89
C ALA A 112 -7.39 -20.40 -16.28
N GLY A 113 -7.75 -21.09 -15.20
CA GLY A 113 -6.85 -22.00 -14.49
C GLY A 113 -5.96 -21.33 -13.42
N GLN A 114 -6.03 -20.00 -13.24
CA GLN A 114 -5.47 -19.38 -12.02
C GLN A 114 -6.17 -20.02 -10.81
N ARG A 115 -5.40 -20.33 -9.78
CA ARG A 115 -5.92 -20.94 -8.53
C ARG A 115 -6.13 -19.89 -7.46
N VAL A 116 -7.00 -20.20 -6.50
CA VAL A 116 -7.08 -19.42 -5.25
C VAL A 116 -5.71 -19.48 -4.60
N LEU A 117 -5.12 -18.31 -4.37
CA LEU A 117 -3.70 -18.21 -3.98
C LEU A 117 -3.52 -18.58 -2.50
N ARG A 118 -2.73 -19.61 -2.22
CA ARG A 118 -2.28 -19.90 -0.85
C ARG A 118 -1.36 -18.78 -0.35
N PHE A 119 -1.60 -18.30 0.87
CA PHE A 119 -0.78 -17.23 1.46
C PHE A 119 0.70 -17.62 1.59
N ALA A 120 1.00 -18.89 1.84
CA ALA A 120 2.37 -19.41 1.86
C ALA A 120 3.09 -19.23 0.52
N ASP A 121 2.39 -19.41 -0.60
CA ASP A 121 2.95 -19.27 -1.96
C ASP A 121 3.11 -17.78 -2.32
N LEU A 122 2.18 -16.91 -1.89
CA LEU A 122 2.35 -15.47 -1.99
C LEU A 122 3.64 -15.01 -1.28
N LEU A 123 3.84 -15.41 -0.02
CA LEU A 123 5.02 -15.03 0.76
C LEU A 123 6.32 -15.48 0.08
N GLN A 124 6.34 -16.72 -0.41
CA GLN A 124 7.50 -17.25 -1.13
C GLN A 124 7.80 -16.46 -2.40
N ARG A 125 6.78 -16.20 -3.21
CA ARG A 125 6.94 -15.47 -4.48
C ARG A 125 7.30 -14.01 -4.26
N ALA A 126 6.72 -13.38 -3.24
CA ALA A 126 7.04 -12.01 -2.85
C ALA A 126 8.51 -11.88 -2.41
N LYS A 127 9.01 -12.82 -1.60
CA LYS A 127 10.43 -12.88 -1.19
C LYS A 127 11.36 -12.96 -2.39
N GLU A 128 11.09 -13.87 -3.32
CA GLU A 128 11.87 -14.04 -4.55
C GLU A 128 11.87 -12.78 -5.42
N GLY A 129 10.75 -12.08 -5.49
CA GLY A 129 10.56 -10.87 -6.28
C GLY A 129 10.94 -9.57 -5.59
N GLY A 130 11.35 -9.60 -4.31
CA GLY A 130 11.61 -8.39 -3.52
C GLY A 130 10.38 -7.52 -3.27
N LEU A 131 9.17 -8.13 -3.29
CA LEU A 131 7.90 -7.45 -3.09
C LEU A 131 7.53 -7.44 -1.60
N ARG A 132 7.19 -6.28 -1.05
CA ARG A 132 6.62 -6.15 0.31
C ARG A 132 5.15 -6.51 0.27
N ILE A 133 4.62 -7.01 1.40
CA ILE A 133 3.19 -7.38 1.52
C ILE A 133 2.52 -6.57 2.62
N ALA A 134 1.41 -5.92 2.30
CA ALA A 134 0.50 -5.33 3.28
C ALA A 134 -0.67 -6.29 3.52
N ILE A 135 -0.77 -6.81 4.72
CA ILE A 135 -1.73 -7.84 5.10
C ILE A 135 -2.93 -7.17 5.75
N ASP A 136 -4.11 -7.27 5.12
CA ASP A 136 -5.39 -7.02 5.80
C ASP A 136 -5.85 -8.33 6.43
N TYR A 137 -5.65 -8.44 7.75
CA TYR A 137 -6.04 -9.61 8.51
C TYR A 137 -7.54 -9.62 8.75
N ARG A 138 -8.20 -10.67 8.27
CA ARG A 138 -9.67 -10.78 8.35
C ARG A 138 -10.13 -11.55 9.58
N ASN A 139 -9.63 -12.76 9.77
CA ASN A 139 -10.04 -13.61 10.89
C ASN A 139 -9.14 -14.82 11.08
N GLY A 140 -9.18 -15.40 12.31
CA GLY A 140 -8.68 -16.72 12.67
C GLY A 140 -7.17 -16.92 12.56
N GLY A 141 -6.57 -17.64 13.52
CA GLY A 141 -5.20 -18.13 13.39
C GLY A 141 -4.10 -17.06 13.36
N LEU A 142 -4.24 -15.93 14.08
CA LEU A 142 -3.22 -14.86 14.05
C LEU A 142 -1.81 -15.36 14.43
N GLN A 143 -1.71 -16.21 15.44
CA GLN A 143 -0.43 -16.78 15.87
C GLN A 143 0.17 -17.70 14.81
N GLU A 144 -0.66 -18.53 14.19
CA GLU A 144 -0.29 -19.44 13.10
C GLU A 144 0.13 -18.67 11.85
N MET A 145 -0.60 -17.60 11.49
CA MET A 145 -0.24 -16.71 10.39
C MET A 145 1.12 -16.05 10.64
N LEU A 146 1.35 -15.50 11.82
CA LEU A 146 2.65 -14.92 12.18
C LEU A 146 3.77 -15.96 12.16
N SER A 147 3.50 -17.20 12.63
CA SER A 147 4.46 -18.29 12.56
C SER A 147 4.81 -18.66 11.13
N LEU A 148 3.82 -18.68 10.23
CA LEU A 148 4.03 -18.91 8.80
C LEU A 148 4.90 -17.79 8.19
N ILE A 149 4.59 -16.51 8.46
CA ILE A 149 5.36 -15.36 7.97
C ILE A 149 6.83 -15.43 8.46
N LYS A 150 7.03 -15.73 9.74
CA LYS A 150 8.37 -15.90 10.35
C LYS A 150 9.12 -17.08 9.70
N SER A 151 8.46 -18.21 9.43
CA SER A 151 9.06 -19.37 8.77
C SER A 151 9.54 -19.10 7.34
N LYS A 152 8.93 -18.12 6.66
CA LYS A 152 9.33 -17.64 5.34
C LYS A 152 10.36 -16.51 5.39
N ASP A 153 10.74 -16.04 6.59
CA ASP A 153 11.65 -14.90 6.79
C ASP A 153 11.13 -13.64 6.07
N MET A 154 9.83 -13.36 6.25
CA MET A 154 9.14 -12.24 5.61
C MET A 154 8.60 -11.18 6.58
N LEU A 155 8.80 -11.35 7.89
CA LEU A 155 8.17 -10.49 8.90
C LEU A 155 8.51 -9.00 8.71
N GLU A 156 9.76 -8.67 8.42
CA GLU A 156 10.22 -7.29 8.18
C GLU A 156 9.73 -6.72 6.83
N ASN A 157 9.26 -7.59 5.94
CA ASN A 157 8.72 -7.23 4.64
C ASN A 157 7.19 -7.18 4.63
N CYS A 158 6.53 -7.33 5.79
CA CYS A 158 5.09 -7.28 5.92
C CYS A 158 4.64 -6.04 6.70
N ASN A 159 3.54 -5.44 6.26
CA ASN A 159 2.76 -4.44 6.99
C ASN A 159 1.45 -5.10 7.43
N PHE A 160 0.85 -4.62 8.52
CA PHE A 160 -0.33 -5.29 9.09
C PHE A 160 -1.46 -4.31 9.35
N THR A 161 -2.67 -4.68 8.94
CA THR A 161 -3.91 -3.96 9.21
C THR A 161 -4.89 -4.89 9.88
N PHE A 162 -5.62 -4.38 10.87
CA PHE A 162 -6.63 -5.13 11.63
C PHE A 162 -7.91 -4.31 11.74
N SER A 163 -9.04 -5.00 11.65
CA SER A 163 -10.36 -4.39 11.81
C SER A 163 -10.79 -4.30 13.28
N LYS A 164 -10.21 -5.14 14.16
CA LYS A 164 -10.61 -5.26 15.56
C LYS A 164 -9.48 -4.85 16.49
N GLU A 165 -9.82 -4.09 17.53
CA GLU A 165 -8.86 -3.64 18.54
C GLU A 165 -8.24 -4.81 19.32
N GLU A 166 -9.00 -5.86 19.58
CA GLU A 166 -8.52 -7.08 20.25
C GLU A 166 -7.41 -7.78 19.46
N ASP A 167 -7.53 -7.84 18.12
CA ASP A 167 -6.51 -8.40 17.24
C ASP A 167 -5.23 -7.54 17.25
N ILE A 168 -5.37 -6.21 17.31
CA ILE A 168 -4.22 -5.29 17.44
C ILE A 168 -3.47 -5.55 18.75
N LYS A 169 -4.19 -5.65 19.87
CA LYS A 169 -3.58 -5.95 21.19
C LYS A 169 -2.85 -7.29 21.14
N ARG A 170 -3.51 -8.30 20.61
CA ARG A 170 -2.92 -9.64 20.47
C ARG A 170 -1.71 -9.64 19.55
N PHE A 171 -1.75 -8.90 18.44
CA PHE A 171 -0.63 -8.75 17.52
C PHE A 171 0.58 -8.11 18.22
N ARG A 172 0.39 -7.04 18.99
CA ARG A 172 1.48 -6.37 19.74
C ARG A 172 2.11 -7.26 20.79
N GLU A 173 1.34 -8.19 21.39
CA GLU A 173 1.88 -9.21 22.30
C GLU A 173 2.73 -10.26 21.56
N LEU A 174 2.28 -10.71 20.38
CA LEU A 174 2.91 -11.80 19.62
C LEU A 174 4.11 -11.34 18.78
N ALA A 175 4.13 -10.07 18.38
CA ALA A 175 5.14 -9.49 17.50
C ALA A 175 5.48 -8.03 17.88
N PRO A 176 5.98 -7.78 19.13
CA PRO A 176 6.28 -6.43 19.60
C PRO A 176 7.38 -5.72 18.82
N GLU A 177 8.22 -6.49 18.11
CA GLU A 177 9.31 -6.00 17.27
C GLU A 177 8.82 -5.32 15.96
N VAL A 178 7.60 -5.62 15.50
CA VAL A 178 7.09 -5.11 14.22
C VAL A 178 6.73 -3.63 14.31
N LYS A 179 7.27 -2.82 13.38
CA LYS A 179 7.10 -1.37 13.25
C LYS A 179 6.35 -0.98 11.97
N THR A 180 5.36 -1.78 11.59
CA THR A 180 4.61 -1.60 10.34
C THR A 180 3.10 -1.82 10.53
N LEU A 181 2.61 -1.52 11.75
CA LEU A 181 1.18 -1.56 12.04
C LEU A 181 0.48 -0.37 11.38
N GLN A 182 -0.51 -0.66 10.57
CA GLN A 182 -1.37 0.30 9.90
C GLN A 182 -2.68 0.50 10.67
N ALA A 183 -3.15 1.74 10.78
CA ALA A 183 -4.45 2.04 11.35
C ALA A 183 -5.22 3.04 10.50
N TYR A 184 -6.50 2.78 10.30
CA TYR A 184 -7.41 3.69 9.62
C TYR A 184 -7.69 4.91 10.50
N ILE A 185 -7.45 6.10 9.95
CA ILE A 185 -7.74 7.39 10.58
C ILE A 185 -8.69 8.17 9.67
N ARG A 186 -9.92 8.38 10.13
CA ARG A 186 -10.98 8.95 9.30
C ARG A 186 -10.82 10.46 9.08
N SER A 187 -10.29 11.15 10.09
CA SER A 187 -10.16 12.61 10.08
C SER A 187 -8.97 13.06 10.92
N GLU A 188 -8.56 14.31 10.74
CA GLU A 188 -7.51 14.94 11.53
C GLU A 188 -7.81 14.91 13.04
N SER A 189 -9.08 15.05 13.44
CA SER A 189 -9.51 15.03 14.85
C SER A 189 -9.35 13.67 15.52
N ASP A 190 -9.27 12.57 14.73
CA ASP A 190 -9.11 11.21 15.26
C ASP A 190 -7.65 10.85 15.56
N ILE A 191 -6.69 11.60 15.05
CA ILE A 191 -5.26 11.22 15.09
C ILE A 191 -4.79 10.96 16.52
N GLU A 192 -5.01 11.90 17.46
CA GLU A 192 -4.55 11.74 18.84
C GLU A 192 -5.19 10.55 19.55
N ARG A 193 -6.49 10.32 19.28
CA ARG A 193 -7.19 9.17 19.85
C ARG A 193 -6.59 7.87 19.33
N VAL A 194 -6.42 7.73 18.01
CA VAL A 194 -5.87 6.50 17.40
C VAL A 194 -4.42 6.28 17.84
N VAL A 195 -3.61 7.32 17.90
CA VAL A 195 -2.22 7.22 18.40
C VAL A 195 -2.20 6.71 19.84
N ARG A 196 -3.06 7.25 20.73
CA ARG A 196 -3.11 6.83 22.12
C ARG A 196 -3.62 5.39 22.30
N GLU A 197 -4.62 4.99 21.52
CA GLU A 197 -5.35 3.71 21.70
C GLU A 197 -4.71 2.57 20.93
N VAL A 198 -4.17 2.84 19.75
CA VAL A 198 -3.67 1.83 18.79
C VAL A 198 -2.14 1.86 18.69
N ASN A 199 -1.54 3.05 18.86
CA ASN A 199 -0.10 3.28 18.65
C ASN A 199 0.39 2.72 17.29
N PRO A 200 -0.18 3.17 16.16
CA PRO A 200 0.20 2.68 14.84
C PRO A 200 1.56 3.25 14.42
N ASP A 201 2.14 2.66 13.38
CA ASP A 201 3.32 3.17 12.70
C ASP A 201 2.94 3.93 11.41
N ILE A 202 1.79 3.56 10.81
CA ILE A 202 1.30 4.09 9.54
C ILE A 202 -0.17 4.50 9.68
N ALA A 203 -0.46 5.76 9.39
CA ALA A 203 -1.82 6.29 9.28
C ALA A 203 -2.39 6.00 7.90
N VAL A 204 -3.49 5.25 7.82
CA VAL A 204 -4.23 4.97 6.59
C VAL A 204 -5.41 5.93 6.47
N VAL A 205 -5.48 6.67 5.38
CA VAL A 205 -6.50 7.70 5.17
C VAL A 205 -7.05 7.67 3.74
N TRP A 206 -8.36 7.86 3.60
CA TRP A 206 -8.99 8.06 2.29
C TRP A 206 -8.56 9.39 1.68
N ILE A 207 -8.36 9.42 0.37
CA ILE A 207 -7.91 10.61 -0.37
C ILE A 207 -8.81 11.83 -0.15
N ASP A 208 -10.10 11.63 0.03
CA ASP A 208 -11.06 12.72 0.28
C ASP A 208 -10.82 13.43 1.61
N SER A 209 -10.39 12.69 2.63
CA SER A 209 -10.06 13.23 3.97
C SER A 209 -8.62 13.75 4.07
N LEU A 210 -7.78 13.47 3.08
CA LEU A 210 -6.37 13.87 3.08
C LEU A 210 -6.25 15.38 2.79
N ASN A 211 -5.50 16.09 3.65
CA ASN A 211 -5.17 17.50 3.53
C ASN A 211 -3.80 17.81 4.17
N PRO A 212 -3.22 19.02 3.97
CA PRO A 212 -1.92 19.37 4.54
C PRO A 212 -1.84 19.26 6.06
N GLN A 213 -2.92 19.63 6.77
CA GLN A 213 -2.99 19.60 8.23
C GLN A 213 -2.96 18.16 8.75
N PHE A 214 -3.66 17.24 8.07
CA PHE A 214 -3.63 15.81 8.38
C PHE A 214 -2.21 15.25 8.29
N VAL A 215 -1.51 15.52 7.17
CA VAL A 215 -0.14 15.04 6.94
C VAL A 215 0.83 15.61 7.97
N GLU A 216 0.76 16.92 8.24
CA GLU A 216 1.61 17.59 9.23
C GLU A 216 1.40 16.98 10.62
N LYS A 217 0.15 16.76 11.01
CA LYS A 217 -0.20 16.22 12.32
C LYS A 217 0.27 14.76 12.47
N CYS A 218 0.09 13.92 11.46
CA CYS A 218 0.66 12.57 11.43
C CYS A 218 2.18 12.60 11.64
N ARG A 219 2.88 13.47 10.94
CA ARG A 219 4.34 13.61 11.07
C ARG A 219 4.79 14.06 12.47
N LYS A 220 4.03 14.95 13.13
CA LYS A 220 4.28 15.35 14.53
C LYS A 220 4.21 14.16 15.49
N HIS A 221 3.41 13.15 15.16
CA HIS A 221 3.31 11.90 15.92
C HIS A 221 4.26 10.79 15.41
N GLY A 222 5.14 11.09 14.45
CA GLY A 222 6.07 10.12 13.89
C GLY A 222 5.45 9.08 12.95
N LEU A 223 4.21 9.31 12.50
CA LEU A 223 3.49 8.39 11.62
C LEU A 223 3.88 8.61 10.16
N GLN A 224 4.05 7.51 9.43
CA GLN A 224 3.96 7.52 7.97
C GLN A 224 2.49 7.70 7.54
N VAL A 225 2.28 8.25 6.34
CA VAL A 225 0.94 8.45 5.78
C VAL A 225 0.75 7.58 4.55
N LEU A 226 -0.25 6.71 4.59
CA LEU A 226 -0.73 5.92 3.46
C LEU A 226 -2.06 6.50 2.97
N ALA A 227 -2.09 6.99 1.73
CA ALA A 227 -3.30 7.46 1.09
C ALA A 227 -3.99 6.34 0.31
N LEU A 228 -5.29 6.14 0.55
CA LEU A 228 -6.13 5.24 -0.24
C LEU A 228 -6.70 6.00 -1.44
N VAL A 229 -6.26 5.64 -2.63
CA VAL A 229 -6.74 6.16 -3.93
C VAL A 229 -7.30 4.99 -4.72
N LEU A 230 -8.45 4.51 -4.28
CA LEU A 230 -9.10 3.31 -4.79
C LEU A 230 -10.23 3.64 -5.77
N GLY A 231 -10.52 2.71 -6.65
CA GLY A 231 -11.53 2.79 -7.70
C GLY A 231 -10.94 2.55 -9.09
N THR A 232 -11.77 2.02 -9.98
CA THR A 232 -11.36 1.64 -11.34
C THR A 232 -11.43 2.77 -12.36
N ASP A 233 -12.03 3.91 -12.02
CA ASP A 233 -12.08 5.13 -12.81
C ASP A 233 -10.73 5.88 -12.81
N ASP A 234 -10.66 6.98 -13.57
CA ASP A 234 -9.44 7.80 -13.61
C ASP A 234 -9.22 8.53 -12.29
N LYS A 235 -8.16 8.13 -11.58
CA LYS A 235 -7.71 8.72 -10.31
C LYS A 235 -6.50 9.65 -10.47
N THR A 236 -6.29 10.19 -11.67
CA THR A 236 -5.10 11.04 -11.94
C THR A 236 -5.03 12.25 -11.01
N ALA A 237 -6.14 12.95 -10.76
CA ALA A 237 -6.17 14.12 -9.88
C ALA A 237 -5.91 13.72 -8.40
N ASP A 238 -6.50 12.63 -7.95
CA ASP A 238 -6.32 12.08 -6.60
C ASP A 238 -4.89 11.62 -6.37
N ASN A 239 -4.30 10.93 -7.34
CA ASN A 239 -2.90 10.54 -7.30
C ASN A 239 -1.97 11.76 -7.22
N GLN A 240 -2.24 12.82 -8.02
CA GLN A 240 -1.46 14.04 -7.98
C GLN A 240 -1.58 14.75 -6.62
N LYS A 241 -2.80 14.83 -6.06
CA LYS A 241 -3.03 15.37 -4.71
C LYS A 241 -2.19 14.65 -3.67
N ALA A 242 -2.18 13.32 -3.67
CA ALA A 242 -1.39 12.51 -2.73
C ALA A 242 0.12 12.77 -2.88
N VAL A 243 0.62 12.82 -4.12
CA VAL A 243 2.03 13.14 -4.43
C VAL A 243 2.39 14.55 -3.96
N ASP A 244 1.58 15.56 -4.25
CA ASP A 244 1.82 16.96 -3.88
C ASP A 244 1.82 17.17 -2.36
N LEU A 245 1.01 16.42 -1.62
CA LEU A 245 0.97 16.41 -0.16
C LEU A 245 2.13 15.61 0.46
N GLY A 246 2.89 14.90 -0.37
CA GLY A 246 4.09 14.18 0.05
C GLY A 246 3.79 13.00 0.97
N VAL A 247 2.72 12.25 0.72
CA VAL A 247 2.45 11.01 1.47
C VAL A 247 3.59 10.01 1.29
N ASP A 248 3.72 9.06 2.20
CA ASP A 248 4.79 8.08 2.16
C ASP A 248 4.44 6.87 1.30
N ILE A 249 3.15 6.49 1.30
CA ILE A 249 2.63 5.33 0.59
C ILE A 249 1.32 5.72 -0.11
N ILE A 250 1.09 5.20 -1.30
CA ILE A 250 -0.17 5.32 -2.01
C ILE A 250 -0.71 3.92 -2.33
N ALA A 251 -1.89 3.58 -1.82
CA ALA A 251 -2.59 2.35 -2.18
C ALA A 251 -3.56 2.65 -3.33
N THR A 252 -3.48 1.86 -4.40
CA THR A 252 -4.24 2.11 -5.63
C THR A 252 -4.60 0.83 -6.36
N ASP A 253 -5.76 0.83 -7.02
CA ASP A 253 -6.17 -0.23 -7.96
C ASP A 253 -5.40 -0.15 -9.30
N ARG A 254 -4.70 0.96 -9.56
CA ARG A 254 -3.97 1.21 -10.81
C ARG A 254 -2.46 1.37 -10.60
N PRO A 255 -1.78 0.40 -9.94
CA PRO A 255 -0.38 0.56 -9.56
C PRO A 255 0.56 0.69 -10.75
N VAL A 256 0.29 -0.01 -11.84
CA VAL A 256 1.10 0.04 -13.07
C VAL A 256 1.01 1.42 -13.72
N GLN A 257 -0.20 1.96 -13.85
CA GLN A 257 -0.42 3.31 -14.41
C GLN A 257 0.23 4.39 -13.53
N PHE A 258 0.15 4.24 -12.21
CA PHE A 258 0.81 5.15 -11.29
C PHE A 258 2.33 5.16 -11.51
N ILE A 259 2.97 3.98 -11.55
CA ILE A 259 4.41 3.85 -11.75
C ILE A 259 4.84 4.38 -13.13
N MET A 260 4.07 4.11 -14.18
CA MET A 260 4.36 4.61 -15.54
C MET A 260 4.33 6.15 -15.59
N LYS A 261 3.48 6.80 -14.80
CA LYS A 261 3.34 8.26 -14.77
C LYS A 261 4.34 8.95 -13.85
N TYR A 262 4.54 8.44 -12.64
CA TYR A 262 5.30 9.12 -11.59
C TYR A 262 6.69 8.51 -11.37
N GLY A 263 6.91 7.30 -11.84
CA GLY A 263 8.12 6.50 -11.53
C GLY A 263 7.95 5.64 -10.28
N LYS A 264 9.01 4.91 -9.95
CA LYS A 264 9.09 4.10 -8.74
C LYS A 264 9.59 4.97 -7.57
N ALA A 265 9.13 4.65 -6.36
CA ALA A 265 9.74 5.22 -5.17
C ALA A 265 11.24 4.92 -5.14
N THR A 266 12.03 5.92 -4.80
CA THR A 266 13.46 5.72 -4.51
C THR A 266 13.57 5.23 -3.06
N PRO A 267 14.37 4.19 -2.78
CA PRO A 267 14.60 3.68 -1.44
C PRO A 267 15.08 4.75 -0.45
#